data_8fc33dbbc1090bdc9ec890fac8d57bcf
#
_entry.id   8fc33dbbc1090bdc9ec890fac8d57bcf
#
_cell.length_a   1.000
_cell.length_b   1.000
_cell.length_c   1.000
_cell.angle_alpha   90.00
_cell.angle_beta   90.00
_cell.angle_gamma   90.00
#
_symmetry.space_group_name_H-M   'P 1'
#
loop_
_entity.id
_entity.type
_entity.pdbx_description
1 polymer ?
#
loop_
_entity_poly.entity_id
_entity_poly.type
_entity_poly.pdbx_seq_one_letter_code
_entity_poly.pdbx_strand_id
1 'polypeptide(L)'
;MTDTASRTLKLASWNVNGLRAVLKKDPSFTDIVAELDADILGLQETKLQEGQVELDLPGYHQVWSYAERKGYSGTAVFCREEPLSVRHADAVLAAGRAAGLSDDELELVA
;
A
#
# COMPACT_ATOMS: atom_id res chain seq x y z
N MET A 1 -23.41 -22.58 1.76
CA MET A 1 -23.13 -21.86 1.66
C MET A 1 -22.98 -20.84 1.92
N THR A 2 -22.77 -20.84 2.12
CA THR A 2 -22.53 -19.99 2.40
C THR A 2 -22.50 -18.80 2.18
N ASP A 3 -22.52 -18.43 2.42
CA ASP A 3 -22.75 -17.31 2.43
C ASP A 3 -21.70 -16.37 2.40
N THR A 4 -20.85 -16.54 1.68
CA THR A 4 -19.72 -15.69 1.35
C THR A 4 -20.13 -14.37 0.77
N ALA A 5 -21.26 -14.31 0.19
CA ALA A 5 -21.81 -13.07 -0.36
C ALA A 5 -22.07 -12.00 0.70
N SER A 6 -22.12 -12.39 1.98
CA SER A 6 -22.42 -11.46 3.08
C SER A 6 -21.19 -10.85 3.71
N ARG A 7 -19.99 -11.16 3.21
CA ARG A 7 -18.77 -10.66 3.79
C ARG A 7 -18.58 -9.17 3.50
N THR A 8 -18.33 -8.41 4.56
CA THR A 8 -18.02 -6.99 4.47
C THR A 8 -16.50 -6.79 4.62
N LEU A 9 -15.92 -6.04 3.72
CA LEU A 9 -14.52 -5.65 3.79
C LEU A 9 -14.42 -4.17 4.12
N LYS A 10 -13.56 -3.85 5.07
CA LYS A 10 -13.27 -2.47 5.42
C LYS A 10 -11.96 -2.06 4.74
N LEU A 11 -12.06 -1.10 3.84
CA LEU A 11 -10.93 -0.56 3.11
C LEU A 11 -10.63 0.84 3.61
N ALA A 12 -9.35 1.16 3.76
CA ALA A 12 -8.92 2.50 4.14
C ALA A 12 -7.77 2.94 3.24
N SER A 13 -7.68 4.24 3.03
CA SER A 13 -6.62 4.85 2.24
C SER A 13 -6.13 6.10 2.97
N TRP A 14 -4.82 6.27 3.06
CA TRP A 14 -4.24 7.38 3.81
C TRP A 14 -2.98 7.88 3.15
N ASN A 15 -3.00 9.14 2.73
CA ASN A 15 -1.78 9.82 2.30
C ASN A 15 -1.05 10.30 3.55
N VAL A 16 0.05 9.64 3.88
CA VAL A 16 0.76 9.91 5.13
C VAL A 16 1.76 11.05 5.04
N ASN A 17 2.06 11.50 3.82
CA ASN A 17 3.00 12.59 3.58
C ASN A 17 4.30 12.42 4.38
N GLY A 18 4.92 11.26 4.24
CA GLY A 18 6.12 10.89 4.98
C GLY A 18 5.82 10.04 6.20
N LEU A 19 5.97 8.73 6.06
CA LEU A 19 5.63 7.78 7.14
C LEU A 19 6.51 7.99 8.38
N ARG A 20 7.79 8.30 8.21
CA ARG A 20 8.70 8.49 9.35
C ARG A 20 8.21 9.60 10.29
N ALA A 21 7.64 10.66 9.73
CA ALA A 21 7.07 11.74 10.54
C ALA A 21 5.84 11.27 11.33
N VAL A 22 4.99 10.48 10.69
CA VAL A 22 3.77 9.95 11.35
C VAL A 22 4.12 8.99 12.49
N LEU A 23 5.16 8.18 12.30
CA LEU A 23 5.60 7.24 13.33
C LEU A 23 6.04 7.93 14.64
N LYS A 24 6.42 9.20 14.57
CA LYS A 24 6.87 9.99 15.72
C LYS A 24 5.73 10.76 16.41
N LYS A 25 4.53 10.74 15.84
CA LYS A 25 3.39 11.49 16.38
C LYS A 25 2.65 10.69 17.46
N ASP A 26 1.82 11.41 18.22
CA ASP A 26 0.92 10.83 19.21
C ASP A 26 -0.52 11.27 18.84
N PRO A 27 -1.45 10.35 18.58
CA PRO A 27 -1.27 8.91 18.61
C PRO A 27 -0.31 8.40 17.53
N SER A 28 0.35 7.28 17.79
CA SER A 28 1.30 6.71 16.86
C SER A 28 0.60 6.08 15.64
N PHE A 29 1.38 5.82 14.60
CA PHE A 29 0.87 5.15 13.41
C PHE A 29 0.21 3.80 13.75
N THR A 30 0.85 3.01 14.62
CA THR A 30 0.31 1.70 15.00
C THR A 30 -1.00 1.83 15.76
N ASP A 31 -1.14 2.84 16.59
CA ASP A 31 -2.40 3.12 17.30
C ASP A 31 -3.52 3.48 16.32
N ILE A 32 -3.21 4.31 15.33
CA ILE A 32 -4.18 4.71 14.32
C ILE A 32 -4.62 3.50 13.48
N VAL A 33 -3.68 2.65 13.08
CA VAL A 33 -3.99 1.44 12.32
C VAL A 33 -4.91 0.51 13.11
N ALA A 34 -4.63 0.33 14.41
CA ALA A 34 -5.46 -0.48 15.28
C ALA A 34 -6.88 0.09 15.38
N GLU A 35 -7.02 1.40 15.50
CA GLU A 35 -8.33 2.05 15.59
C GLU A 35 -9.10 1.96 14.29
N LEU A 36 -8.42 2.09 13.15
CA LEU A 36 -9.06 1.94 11.83
C LEU A 36 -9.60 0.54 11.63
N ASP A 37 -8.92 -0.46 12.15
CA ASP A 37 -9.32 -1.87 12.03
C ASP A 37 -9.70 -2.26 10.61
N ALA A 38 -8.92 -1.81 9.63
CA ALA A 38 -9.20 -2.07 8.23
C ALA A 38 -8.72 -3.45 7.82
N ASP A 39 -9.43 -4.07 6.89
CA ASP A 39 -9.00 -5.33 6.26
C ASP A 39 -7.88 -5.06 5.26
N ILE A 40 -7.96 -3.94 4.57
CA ILE A 40 -6.93 -3.48 3.63
C ILE A 40 -6.70 -2.01 3.87
N LEU A 41 -5.44 -1.62 4.09
CA LEU A 41 -5.04 -0.23 4.27
C LEU A 41 -3.99 0.12 3.23
N GLY A 42 -4.30 1.11 2.39
CA GLY A 42 -3.34 1.65 1.42
C GLY A 42 -2.74 2.95 1.91
N LEU A 43 -1.43 3.07 1.81
CA LEU A 43 -0.70 4.30 2.13
C LEU A 43 -0.12 4.91 0.87
N GLN A 44 -0.22 6.22 0.75
CA GLN A 44 0.41 6.98 -0.32
C GLN A 44 1.45 7.93 0.29
N GLU A 45 2.45 8.27 -0.51
CA GLU A 45 3.52 9.19 -0.14
C GLU A 45 4.23 8.79 1.16
N THR A 46 4.63 7.53 1.24
CA THR A 46 5.42 7.06 2.40
C THR A 46 6.77 7.74 2.46
N LYS A 47 7.31 8.14 1.31
CA LYS A 47 8.61 8.80 1.14
C LYS A 47 9.75 7.96 1.67
N LEU A 48 9.62 6.64 1.59
CA LEU A 48 10.59 5.69 2.10
C LEU A 48 11.37 5.01 0.98
N GLN A 49 12.65 4.82 1.23
CA GLN A 49 13.49 3.88 0.50
C GLN A 49 13.64 2.60 1.31
N GLU A 50 14.00 1.52 0.63
CA GLU A 50 14.15 0.22 1.27
C GLU A 50 15.12 0.31 2.45
N GLY A 51 14.75 -0.31 3.56
CA GLY A 51 15.58 -0.37 4.76
C GLY A 51 15.49 0.82 5.69
N GLN A 52 14.75 1.86 5.35
CA GLN A 52 14.63 3.05 6.22
C GLN A 52 13.69 2.85 7.41
N VAL A 53 12.73 1.96 7.30
CA VAL A 53 11.77 1.67 8.37
C VAL A 53 11.50 0.18 8.41
N GLU A 54 11.50 -0.39 9.60
CA GLU A 54 10.95 -1.70 9.89
C GLU A 54 9.70 -1.49 10.73
N LEU A 55 8.60 -2.06 10.30
CA LEU A 55 7.31 -1.85 10.93
C LEU A 55 6.73 -3.18 11.39
N ASP A 56 6.43 -3.25 12.68
CA ASP A 56 5.79 -4.42 13.27
C ASP A 56 4.28 -4.17 13.38
N LEU A 57 3.52 -4.82 12.51
CA LEU A 57 2.06 -4.76 12.52
C LEU A 57 1.50 -6.18 12.59
N PRO A 58 1.35 -6.73 13.79
CA PRO A 58 0.80 -8.07 13.96
C PRO A 58 -0.58 -8.18 13.29
N GLY A 59 -0.80 -9.27 12.57
CA GLY A 59 -2.06 -9.51 11.86
C GLY A 59 -2.15 -8.91 10.48
N TYR A 60 -1.12 -8.22 10.00
CA TYR A 60 -1.08 -7.65 8.65
C TYR A 60 0.08 -8.17 7.83
N HIS A 61 -0.21 -8.50 6.58
CA HIS A 61 0.80 -8.73 5.55
C HIS A 61 1.15 -7.38 4.93
N GLN A 62 2.43 -7.09 4.80
CA GLN A 62 2.93 -5.80 4.33
C GLN A 62 3.46 -5.91 2.91
N VAL A 63 3.01 -5.04 2.03
CA VAL A 63 3.52 -4.92 0.67
C VAL A 63 4.00 -3.49 0.47
N TRP A 64 5.28 -3.32 0.19
CA TRP A 64 5.92 -2.02 0.03
C TRP A 64 6.34 -1.78 -1.41
N SER A 65 6.11 -0.57 -1.88
CA SER A 65 6.70 -0.07 -3.11
C SER A 65 7.50 1.17 -2.75
N TYR A 66 8.83 1.01 -2.69
CA TYR A 66 9.70 2.04 -2.19
C TYR A 66 9.95 3.15 -3.23
N ALA A 67 10.20 4.36 -2.74
CA ALA A 67 10.54 5.49 -3.58
C ALA A 67 11.90 5.27 -4.25
N GLU A 68 11.99 5.59 -5.54
CA GLU A 68 13.28 5.56 -6.26
C GLU A 68 14.15 6.74 -5.85
N ARG A 69 13.52 7.89 -5.57
CA ARG A 69 14.20 9.09 -5.10
C ARG A 69 13.94 9.32 -3.63
N LYS A 70 14.99 9.60 -2.88
CA LYS A 70 14.88 9.91 -1.46
C LYS A 70 13.87 11.04 -1.21
N GLY A 71 12.92 10.79 -0.32
CA GLY A 71 11.94 11.78 0.08
C GLY A 71 10.76 12.00 -0.86
N TYR A 72 10.61 11.18 -1.90
CA TYR A 72 9.54 11.33 -2.88
C TYR A 72 8.74 10.06 -3.03
N SER A 73 7.39 10.22 -3.11
CA SER A 73 6.51 9.13 -3.50
C SER A 73 6.59 7.93 -2.55
N GLY A 74 6.38 6.72 -3.06
CA GLY A 74 6.34 5.50 -2.26
C GLY A 74 4.94 5.16 -1.79
N THR A 75 4.59 3.87 -1.87
CA THR A 75 3.28 3.37 -1.43
C THR A 75 3.47 2.12 -0.60
N ALA A 76 2.43 1.79 0.18
CA ALA A 76 2.38 0.54 0.91
C ALA A 76 0.94 0.06 0.97
N VAL A 77 0.77 -1.26 1.06
CA VAL A 77 -0.52 -1.87 1.29
C VAL A 77 -0.37 -2.88 2.42
N PHE A 78 -1.25 -2.79 3.40
CA PHE A 78 -1.31 -3.74 4.50
C PHE A 78 -2.63 -4.51 4.41
N CYS A 79 -2.55 -5.83 4.42
CA CYS A 79 -3.71 -6.71 4.25
C CYS A 79 -3.77 -7.72 5.40
N ARG A 80 -4.97 -7.99 5.91
CA ARG A 80 -5.14 -9.03 6.93
C ARG A 80 -4.95 -10.42 6.36
N GLU A 81 -5.38 -10.63 5.12
CA GLU A 81 -5.18 -11.90 4.43
C GLU A 81 -3.99 -11.80 3.50
N GLU A 82 -3.27 -12.90 3.34
CA GLU A 82 -2.15 -12.96 2.41
C GLU A 82 -2.64 -12.73 0.99
N PRO A 83 -2.07 -11.77 0.24
CA PRO A 83 -2.49 -11.54 -1.13
C PRO A 83 -2.13 -12.75 -2.02
N LEU A 84 -3.01 -13.03 -2.97
CA LEU A 84 -2.79 -14.13 -3.93
C LEU A 84 -1.63 -13.83 -4.88
N SER A 85 -1.45 -12.56 -5.21
CA SER A 85 -0.33 -12.09 -6.03
C SER A 85 -0.08 -10.63 -5.75
N VAL A 86 1.15 -10.19 -6.04
CA VAL A 86 1.56 -8.80 -5.90
C VAL A 86 2.24 -8.38 -7.19
N ARG A 87 1.83 -7.23 -7.75
CA ARG A 87 2.47 -6.63 -8.90
C ARG A 87 2.75 -5.17 -8.61
N HIS A 88 3.96 -4.74 -8.89
CA HIS A 88 4.33 -3.34 -8.78
C HIS A 88 4.02 -2.62 -10.09
N ALA A 89 3.81 -1.31 -10.01
CA ALA A 89 3.42 -0.50 -11.17
C ALA A 89 4.36 -0.68 -12.35
N ASP A 90 5.65 -0.75 -12.13
CA ASP A 90 6.63 -0.92 -13.20
C ASP A 90 6.38 -2.18 -14.02
N ALA A 91 6.09 -3.29 -13.34
CA ALA A 91 5.82 -4.56 -14.00
C ALA A 91 4.49 -4.52 -14.77
N VAL A 92 3.48 -3.85 -14.20
CA VAL A 92 2.18 -3.69 -14.85
C VAL A 92 2.31 -2.81 -16.10
N LEU A 93 3.06 -1.71 -16.00
CA LEU A 93 3.31 -0.82 -17.13
C LEU A 93 4.08 -1.53 -18.24
N ALA A 94 5.10 -2.31 -17.88
CA ALA A 94 5.87 -3.07 -18.86
C ALA A 94 4.99 -4.10 -19.57
N ALA A 95 4.14 -4.80 -18.84
CA ALA A 95 3.20 -5.75 -19.42
C ALA A 95 2.19 -5.06 -20.35
N GLY A 96 1.71 -3.88 -19.96
CA GLY A 96 0.79 -3.10 -20.77
C GLY A 96 1.42 -2.65 -22.09
N ARG A 97 2.65 -2.17 -22.05
CA ARG A 97 3.39 -1.80 -23.25
C ARG A 97 3.64 -3.00 -24.16
N ALA A 98 3.99 -4.14 -23.59
CA ALA A 98 4.18 -5.37 -24.35
C ALA A 98 2.88 -5.83 -25.02
N ALA A 99 1.73 -5.54 -24.40
CA ALA A 99 0.40 -5.84 -24.95
C ALA A 99 -0.07 -4.79 -25.97
N GLY A 100 0.70 -3.74 -26.19
CA GLY A 100 0.38 -2.71 -27.20
C GLY A 100 -0.40 -1.51 -26.68
N LEU A 101 -0.47 -1.32 -25.37
CA LEU A 101 -1.13 -0.14 -24.80
C LEU A 101 -0.29 1.11 -25.01
N SER A 102 -0.97 2.23 -25.31
CA SER A 102 -0.31 3.53 -25.44
C SER A 102 0.04 4.13 -24.08
N ASP A 103 0.91 5.13 -24.08
CA ASP A 103 1.26 5.84 -22.86
C ASP A 103 0.05 6.49 -22.19
N ASP A 104 -0.89 7.02 -22.96
CA ASP A 104 -2.13 7.61 -22.43
C ASP A 104 -2.98 6.58 -21.71
N GLU A 105 -3.07 5.37 -22.25
CA GLU A 105 -3.81 4.27 -21.62
C GLU A 105 -3.12 3.79 -20.35
N LEU A 106 -1.79 3.84 -20.32
CA LEU A 106 -1.00 3.41 -19.17
C LEU A 106 -1.05 4.39 -18.00
N GLU A 107 -1.40 5.65 -18.23
CA GLU A 107 -1.55 6.64 -17.15
C GLU A 107 -2.57 6.21 -16.10
N LEU A 108 -3.60 5.48 -16.51
CA LEU A 108 -4.64 4.99 -15.60
C LEU A 108 -4.13 3.88 -14.66
N VAL A 109 -3.01 3.26 -15.01
CA VAL A 109 -2.43 2.14 -14.26
C VAL A 109 -1.42 2.64 -13.23
N ALA A 110 -0.73 3.69 -13.55
CA ALA A 110 0.35 4.25 -12.72
C ALA A 110 -0.15 4.99 -11.42
#